data_e620210fa87b0156cdc4c02f0f51c968
#
_entry.id   e620210fa87b0156cdc4c02f0f51c968
#
_cell.length_a   1.000
_cell.length_b   1.000
_cell.length_c   1.000
_cell.angle_alpha   90.00
_cell.angle_beta   90.00
_cell.angle_gamma   90.00
#
_symmetry.space_group_name_H-M   'P 1'
#
loop_
_entity.id
_entity.type
_entity.pdbx_description
1 polymer ?
#
loop_
_entity_poly.entity_id
_entity_poly.type
_entity_poly.pdbx_seq_one_letter_code
_entity_poly.pdbx_strand_id
1 'polypeptide(L)'
;MTDLTGRLAAAIASLLARVGIIERDRLTATVDLAWPRIITGFAIMSKQTADLAMVGLAVGAPAVAGLAFAGAYWTVGKFVAIGLAGGTVGLVSQNYGGDAADRAATVVKQSVWVALGLGLPTVVGYALFADRLIALLSDEPAAVGYGTTYLGIVAPALLCEFLNMIASRTYAGVSDTFTPRVIRAGGG
;
A
#
# COMPACT_ATOMS: atom_id res chain seq x y z
N MET A 1 10.16 13.51 -22.83
CA MET A 1 8.90 12.85 -22.47
C MET A 1 8.06 13.66 -21.46
N THR A 2 8.61 14.64 -20.79
CA THR A 2 7.94 15.53 -19.81
C THR A 2 6.95 16.53 -20.42
N ASP A 3 7.05 16.81 -21.71
CA ASP A 3 6.24 17.86 -22.35
C ASP A 3 4.83 17.37 -22.83
N LEU A 4 4.70 16.11 -23.19
CA LEU A 4 3.43 15.55 -23.69
C LEU A 4 2.41 15.32 -22.56
N THR A 5 2.89 14.92 -21.41
CA THR A 5 2.08 14.66 -20.21
C THR A 5 1.61 15.95 -19.56
N GLY A 6 2.47 16.97 -19.54
CA GLY A 6 2.07 18.32 -19.12
C GLY A 6 1.01 18.93 -20.02
N ARG A 7 1.08 18.69 -21.33
CA ARG A 7 0.09 19.16 -22.30
C ARG A 7 -1.26 18.45 -22.16
N LEU A 8 -1.28 17.15 -21.93
CA LEU A 8 -2.51 16.39 -21.69
C LEU A 8 -3.19 16.80 -20.36
N ALA A 9 -2.41 16.93 -19.29
CA ALA A 9 -2.91 17.41 -18.02
C ALA A 9 -3.48 18.85 -18.13
N ALA A 10 -2.78 19.75 -18.84
CA ALA A 10 -3.25 21.10 -19.09
C ALA A 10 -4.51 21.14 -19.98
N ALA A 11 -4.63 20.25 -20.97
CA ALA A 11 -5.81 20.15 -21.81
C ALA A 11 -7.04 19.66 -21.03
N ILE A 12 -6.88 18.62 -20.19
CA ILE A 12 -7.94 18.12 -19.30
C ILE A 12 -8.32 19.19 -18.27
N ALA A 13 -7.31 19.89 -17.69
CA ALA A 13 -7.53 21.00 -16.78
C ALA A 13 -8.33 22.13 -17.42
N SER A 14 -8.03 22.48 -18.68
CA SER A 14 -8.73 23.54 -19.41
C SER A 14 -10.17 23.18 -19.75
N LEU A 15 -10.44 21.90 -20.04
CA LEU A 15 -11.78 21.38 -20.29
C LEU A 15 -12.64 21.39 -19.01
N LEU A 16 -12.11 20.91 -17.89
CA LEU A 16 -12.82 20.86 -16.61
C LEU A 16 -13.03 22.26 -16.01
N ALA A 17 -12.10 23.18 -16.23
CA ALA A 17 -12.26 24.58 -15.81
C ALA A 17 -13.32 25.33 -16.65
N ARG A 18 -13.53 24.96 -17.93
CA ARG A 18 -14.60 25.54 -18.77
C ARG A 18 -16.01 25.13 -18.32
N VAL A 19 -16.13 23.97 -17.67
CA VAL A 19 -17.40 23.47 -17.11
C VAL A 19 -17.70 24.09 -15.72
N GLY A 20 -16.79 24.90 -15.15
CA GLY A 20 -17.00 25.63 -13.90
C GLY A 20 -17.00 24.75 -12.64
N ILE A 21 -16.56 23.49 -12.75
CA ILE A 21 -16.64 22.50 -11.66
C ILE A 21 -15.44 22.59 -10.73
N ILE A 22 -14.27 23.07 -11.21
CA ILE A 22 -13.02 23.05 -10.43
C ILE A 22 -12.18 24.31 -10.73
N GLU A 23 -11.64 24.94 -9.67
CA GLU A 23 -10.65 26.01 -9.78
C GLU A 23 -9.32 25.46 -10.33
N ARG A 24 -8.73 26.17 -11.31
CA ARG A 24 -7.51 25.73 -12.02
C ARG A 24 -6.36 25.42 -11.08
N ASP A 25 -6.17 26.22 -10.04
CA ASP A 25 -5.05 26.08 -9.10
C ASP A 25 -5.14 24.79 -8.27
N ARG A 26 -6.36 24.41 -7.89
CA ARG A 26 -6.61 23.14 -7.18
C ARG A 26 -6.39 21.92 -8.07
N LEU A 27 -6.76 22.04 -9.35
CA LEU A 27 -6.56 20.95 -10.30
C LEU A 27 -5.08 20.72 -10.58
N THR A 28 -4.30 21.79 -10.76
CA THR A 28 -2.86 21.69 -11.00
C THR A 28 -2.16 21.04 -9.79
N ALA A 29 -2.46 21.49 -8.59
CA ALA A 29 -1.92 20.89 -7.36
C ALA A 29 -2.30 19.40 -7.21
N THR A 30 -3.52 19.02 -7.60
CA THR A 30 -3.97 17.61 -7.55
C THR A 30 -3.24 16.75 -8.58
N VAL A 31 -3.04 17.26 -9.79
CA VAL A 31 -2.31 16.54 -10.86
C VAL A 31 -0.84 16.37 -10.50
N ASP A 32 -0.20 17.41 -9.97
CA ASP A 32 1.21 17.36 -9.55
C ASP A 32 1.45 16.33 -8.43
N LEU A 33 0.48 16.17 -7.52
CA LEU A 33 0.52 15.16 -6.46
C LEU A 33 0.18 13.75 -6.97
N ALA A 34 -0.74 13.64 -7.93
CA ALA A 34 -1.20 12.35 -8.46
C ALA A 34 -0.20 11.72 -9.44
N TRP A 35 0.47 12.56 -10.25
CA TRP A 35 1.33 12.09 -11.33
C TRP A 35 2.47 11.17 -10.88
N PRO A 36 3.28 11.50 -9.86
CA PRO A 36 4.32 10.60 -9.37
C PRO A 36 3.76 9.27 -8.88
N ARG A 37 2.57 9.29 -8.27
CA ARG A 37 1.90 8.07 -7.79
C ARG A 37 1.39 7.20 -8.93
N ILE A 38 0.89 7.79 -10.00
CA ILE A 38 0.46 7.06 -11.21
C ILE A 38 1.66 6.37 -11.87
N ILE A 39 2.78 7.08 -12.04
CA ILE A 39 4.00 6.49 -12.61
C ILE A 39 4.51 5.34 -11.74
N THR A 40 4.57 5.53 -10.43
CA THR A 40 5.00 4.49 -9.49
C THR A 40 4.06 3.29 -9.53
N GLY A 41 2.75 3.52 -9.54
CA GLY A 41 1.74 2.47 -9.66
C GLY A 41 1.90 1.68 -10.97
N PHE A 42 2.10 2.35 -12.10
CA PHE A 42 2.32 1.72 -13.39
C PHE A 42 3.60 0.88 -13.40
N ALA A 43 4.70 1.39 -12.83
CA ALA A 43 5.96 0.65 -12.72
C ALA A 43 5.80 -0.63 -11.86
N ILE A 44 5.08 -0.55 -10.73
CA ILE A 44 4.78 -1.71 -9.88
C ILE A 44 3.93 -2.74 -10.63
N MET A 45 2.86 -2.30 -11.32
CA MET A 45 2.01 -3.21 -12.10
C MET A 45 2.77 -3.86 -13.25
N SER A 46 3.62 -3.11 -13.96
CA SER A 46 4.46 -3.65 -15.04
C SER A 46 5.42 -4.72 -14.52
N LYS A 47 6.04 -4.49 -13.35
CA LYS A 47 6.90 -5.48 -12.70
C LYS A 47 6.11 -6.74 -12.35
N GLN A 48 4.95 -6.62 -11.70
CA GLN A 48 4.11 -7.76 -11.34
C GLN A 48 3.66 -8.57 -12.56
N THR A 49 3.30 -7.88 -13.64
CA THR A 49 2.92 -8.54 -14.90
C THR A 49 4.10 -9.29 -15.52
N ALA A 50 5.28 -8.69 -15.51
CA ALA A 50 6.49 -9.34 -16.00
C ALA A 50 6.87 -10.57 -15.16
N ASP A 51 6.82 -10.46 -13.84
CA ASP A 51 7.09 -11.58 -12.92
C ASP A 51 6.11 -12.74 -13.19
N LEU A 52 4.83 -12.45 -13.35
CA LEU A 52 3.81 -13.46 -13.63
C LEU A 52 3.99 -14.11 -15.01
N ALA A 53 4.34 -13.30 -16.02
CA ALA A 53 4.63 -13.79 -17.36
C ALA A 53 5.86 -14.71 -17.38
N MET A 54 6.92 -14.35 -16.65
CA MET A 54 8.11 -15.20 -16.52
C MET A 54 7.80 -16.55 -15.87
N VAL A 55 6.99 -16.55 -14.80
CA VAL A 55 6.55 -17.80 -14.16
C VAL A 55 5.70 -18.63 -15.12
N GLY A 56 4.77 -18.00 -15.85
CA GLY A 56 3.91 -18.69 -16.81
C GLY A 56 4.69 -19.35 -17.95
N LEU A 57 5.73 -18.66 -18.44
CA LEU A 57 6.60 -19.18 -19.52
C LEU A 57 7.55 -20.29 -19.02
N ALA A 58 8.05 -20.18 -17.78
CA ALA A 58 9.04 -21.10 -17.25
C ALA A 58 8.43 -22.36 -16.63
N VAL A 59 7.29 -22.23 -15.95
CA VAL A 59 6.69 -23.29 -15.12
C VAL A 59 5.30 -23.71 -15.61
N GLY A 60 4.57 -22.80 -16.22
CA GLY A 60 3.25 -23.06 -16.81
C GLY A 60 2.06 -22.49 -16.04
N ALA A 61 0.87 -22.69 -16.60
CA ALA A 61 -0.38 -22.12 -16.10
C ALA A 61 -0.73 -22.52 -14.66
N PRO A 62 -0.52 -23.75 -14.16
CA PRO A 62 -0.81 -24.09 -12.78
C PRO A 62 0.00 -23.28 -11.76
N ALA A 63 1.26 -22.96 -12.08
CA ALA A 63 2.08 -22.12 -11.20
C ALA A 63 1.54 -20.69 -11.13
N VAL A 64 1.11 -20.11 -12.25
CA VAL A 64 0.48 -18.79 -12.30
C VAL A 64 -0.78 -18.75 -11.46
N ALA A 65 -1.63 -19.79 -11.58
CA ALA A 65 -2.85 -19.92 -10.78
C ALA A 65 -2.53 -20.01 -9.27
N GLY A 66 -1.59 -20.85 -8.88
CA GLY A 66 -1.15 -20.98 -7.48
C GLY A 66 -0.63 -19.66 -6.89
N LEU A 67 0.21 -18.93 -7.65
CA LEU A 67 0.67 -17.60 -7.25
C LEU A 67 -0.46 -16.59 -7.10
N ALA A 68 -1.44 -16.61 -8.00
CA ALA A 68 -2.62 -15.75 -7.93
C ALA A 68 -3.44 -16.00 -6.66
N PHE A 69 -3.67 -17.27 -6.31
CA PHE A 69 -4.40 -17.66 -5.09
C PHE A 69 -3.64 -17.25 -3.83
N ALA A 70 -2.34 -17.51 -3.76
CA ALA A 70 -1.49 -17.05 -2.65
C ALA A 70 -1.45 -15.51 -2.55
N GLY A 71 -1.43 -14.83 -3.69
CA GLY A 71 -1.51 -13.38 -3.78
C GLY A 71 -2.83 -12.80 -3.25
N ALA A 72 -3.94 -13.53 -3.37
CA ALA A 72 -5.21 -13.13 -2.76
C ALA A 72 -5.10 -13.10 -1.22
N TYR A 73 -4.54 -14.14 -0.61
CA TYR A 73 -4.30 -14.18 0.85
C TYR A 73 -3.31 -13.10 1.30
N TRP A 74 -2.23 -12.88 0.55
CA TRP A 74 -1.32 -11.76 0.78
C TRP A 74 -2.05 -10.42 0.81
N THR A 75 -2.96 -10.22 -0.14
CA THR A 75 -3.74 -8.98 -0.26
C THR A 75 -4.67 -8.79 0.94
N VAL A 76 -5.31 -9.85 1.43
CA VAL A 76 -6.12 -9.79 2.65
C VAL A 76 -5.27 -9.37 3.85
N GLY A 77 -4.12 -9.99 4.06
CA GLY A 77 -3.19 -9.58 5.13
C GLY A 77 -2.74 -8.13 4.99
N LYS A 78 -2.44 -7.69 3.77
CA LYS A 78 -2.06 -6.32 3.48
C LYS A 78 -3.17 -5.31 3.78
N PHE A 79 -4.44 -5.63 3.53
CA PHE A 79 -5.55 -4.75 3.90
C PHE A 79 -5.67 -4.55 5.41
N VAL A 80 -5.42 -5.59 6.21
CA VAL A 80 -5.35 -5.46 7.68
C VAL A 80 -4.22 -4.51 8.08
N ALA A 81 -3.03 -4.66 7.47
CA ALA A 81 -1.90 -3.76 7.70
C ALA A 81 -2.22 -2.30 7.33
N ILE A 82 -2.90 -2.07 6.20
CA ILE A 82 -3.33 -0.73 5.74
C ILE A 82 -4.32 -0.11 6.74
N GLY A 83 -5.28 -0.88 7.23
CA GLY A 83 -6.25 -0.40 8.22
C GLY A 83 -5.58 0.05 9.52
N LEU A 84 -4.66 -0.76 10.06
CA LEU A 84 -3.88 -0.43 11.24
C LEU A 84 -3.00 0.81 11.00
N ALA A 85 -2.32 0.87 9.87
CA ALA A 85 -1.46 1.99 9.51
C ALA A 85 -2.25 3.30 9.31
N GLY A 86 -3.50 3.22 8.82
CA GLY A 86 -4.43 4.35 8.76
C GLY A 86 -4.75 4.94 10.13
N GLY A 87 -5.04 4.08 11.11
CA GLY A 87 -5.21 4.50 12.50
C GLY A 87 -3.95 5.14 13.09
N THR A 88 -2.78 4.54 12.81
CA THR A 88 -1.48 5.06 13.27
C THR A 88 -1.21 6.47 12.77
N VAL A 89 -1.35 6.73 11.45
CA VAL A 89 -1.10 8.06 10.89
C VAL A 89 -2.03 9.11 11.48
N GLY A 90 -3.32 8.79 11.66
CA GLY A 90 -4.30 9.70 12.25
C GLY A 90 -3.94 10.11 13.67
N LEU A 91 -3.64 9.14 14.54
CA LEU A 91 -3.29 9.41 15.93
C LEU A 91 -1.92 10.08 16.07
N VAL A 92 -0.93 9.69 15.27
CA VAL A 92 0.40 10.35 15.27
C VAL A 92 0.28 11.80 14.85
N SER A 93 -0.40 12.10 13.75
CA SER A 93 -0.55 13.48 13.26
C SER A 93 -1.32 14.36 14.23
N GLN A 94 -2.38 13.86 14.86
CA GLN A 94 -3.15 14.59 15.87
C GLN A 94 -2.30 14.94 17.10
N ASN A 95 -1.58 13.97 17.67
CA ASN A 95 -0.77 14.20 18.86
C ASN A 95 0.46 15.06 18.55
N TYR A 96 1.14 14.82 17.44
CA TYR A 96 2.32 15.60 17.04
C TYR A 96 1.93 17.04 16.69
N GLY A 97 0.82 17.23 15.96
CA GLY A 97 0.28 18.56 15.65
C GLY A 97 -0.21 19.35 16.88
N GLY A 98 -0.58 18.65 17.97
CA GLY A 98 -0.98 19.20 19.24
C GLY A 98 0.16 19.43 20.24
N ASP A 99 1.44 19.44 19.80
CA ASP A 99 2.64 19.58 20.64
C ASP A 99 2.80 18.48 21.72
N ALA A 100 2.19 17.31 21.51
CA ALA A 100 2.26 16.14 22.39
C ALA A 100 3.15 15.05 21.80
N ALA A 101 4.42 15.35 21.49
CA ALA A 101 5.36 14.43 20.87
C ALA A 101 5.54 13.10 21.63
N ASP A 102 5.54 13.13 22.96
CA ASP A 102 5.62 11.94 23.81
C ASP A 102 4.40 11.01 23.63
N ARG A 103 3.21 11.59 23.43
CA ARG A 103 2.01 10.81 23.13
C ARG A 103 2.07 10.23 21.74
N ALA A 104 2.56 10.98 20.75
CA ALA A 104 2.78 10.46 19.41
C ALA A 104 3.76 9.27 19.42
N ALA A 105 4.87 9.36 20.16
CA ALA A 105 5.81 8.25 20.34
C ALA A 105 5.16 7.02 21.01
N THR A 106 4.26 7.24 21.96
CA THR A 106 3.51 6.17 22.63
C THR A 106 2.56 5.48 21.64
N VAL A 107 1.87 6.24 20.80
CA VAL A 107 1.00 5.70 19.73
C VAL A 107 1.81 4.80 18.79
N VAL A 108 3.00 5.22 18.36
CA VAL A 108 3.85 4.40 17.49
C VAL A 108 4.22 3.07 18.16
N LYS A 109 4.65 3.10 19.42
CA LYS A 109 4.97 1.88 20.19
C LYS A 109 3.76 0.94 20.28
N GLN A 110 2.58 1.48 20.59
CA GLN A 110 1.34 0.69 20.66
C GLN A 110 0.96 0.12 19.30
N SER A 111 1.10 0.90 18.22
CA SER A 111 0.84 0.42 16.87
C SER A 111 1.75 -0.74 16.47
N VAL A 112 3.03 -0.71 16.87
CA VAL A 112 3.97 -1.83 16.65
C VAL A 112 3.50 -3.08 17.41
N TRP A 113 3.10 -2.95 18.67
CA TRP A 113 2.60 -4.10 19.44
C TRP A 113 1.31 -4.67 18.83
N VAL A 114 0.39 -3.84 18.37
CA VAL A 114 -0.83 -4.28 17.68
C VAL A 114 -0.46 -4.94 16.34
N ALA A 115 0.50 -4.40 15.60
CA ALA A 115 1.00 -5.00 14.36
C ALA A 115 1.59 -6.38 14.58
N LEU A 116 2.37 -6.58 15.65
CA LEU A 116 2.88 -7.88 16.04
C LEU A 116 1.76 -8.83 16.48
N GLY A 117 0.82 -8.33 17.29
CA GLY A 117 -0.33 -9.11 17.78
C GLY A 117 -1.28 -9.60 16.68
N LEU A 118 -1.43 -8.85 15.60
CA LEU A 118 -2.23 -9.23 14.43
C LEU A 118 -1.38 -9.96 13.38
N GLY A 119 -0.18 -9.50 13.13
CA GLY A 119 0.71 -10.03 12.09
C GLY A 119 1.23 -11.43 12.41
N LEU A 120 1.68 -11.68 13.63
CA LEU A 120 2.21 -13.00 14.01
C LEU A 120 1.17 -14.12 13.86
N PRO A 121 -0.06 -14.02 14.41
CA PRO A 121 -1.08 -15.05 14.18
C PRO A 121 -1.43 -15.23 12.69
N THR A 122 -1.44 -14.14 11.92
CA THR A 122 -1.71 -14.22 10.48
C THR A 122 -0.60 -14.97 9.75
N VAL A 123 0.66 -14.66 10.04
CA VAL A 123 1.83 -15.35 9.46
C VAL A 123 1.82 -16.83 9.83
N VAL A 124 1.61 -17.14 11.12
CA VAL A 124 1.55 -18.53 11.61
C VAL A 124 0.38 -19.27 10.95
N GLY A 125 -0.79 -18.62 10.84
CA GLY A 125 -1.95 -19.19 10.16
C GLY A 125 -1.68 -19.49 8.69
N TYR A 126 -1.06 -18.57 7.96
CA TYR A 126 -0.68 -18.78 6.56
C TYR A 126 0.39 -19.87 6.39
N ALA A 127 1.38 -19.91 7.28
CA ALA A 127 2.43 -20.92 7.21
C ALA A 127 1.93 -22.34 7.54
N LEU A 128 1.07 -22.49 8.54
CA LEU A 128 0.58 -23.78 8.99
C LEU A 128 -0.60 -24.34 8.17
N PHE A 129 -1.43 -23.46 7.62
CA PHE A 129 -2.64 -23.83 6.92
C PHE A 129 -2.63 -23.49 5.42
N ALA A 130 -1.44 -23.21 4.85
CA ALA A 130 -1.29 -22.81 3.46
C ALA A 130 -1.97 -23.77 2.48
N ASP A 131 -1.81 -25.08 2.67
CA ASP A 131 -2.42 -26.13 1.86
C ASP A 131 -3.96 -26.04 1.87
N ARG A 132 -4.55 -25.95 3.05
CA ARG A 132 -6.00 -25.85 3.21
C ARG A 132 -6.54 -24.53 2.65
N LEU A 133 -5.84 -23.45 2.89
CA LEU A 133 -6.24 -22.13 2.39
C LEU A 133 -6.23 -22.09 0.86
N ILE A 134 -5.21 -22.62 0.22
CA ILE A 134 -5.13 -22.65 -1.25
C ILE A 134 -6.16 -23.64 -1.82
N ALA A 135 -6.36 -24.81 -1.17
CA ALA A 135 -7.36 -25.79 -1.58
C ALA A 135 -8.81 -25.28 -1.50
N LEU A 136 -9.09 -24.24 -0.71
CA LEU A 136 -10.40 -23.56 -0.74
C LEU A 136 -10.66 -22.79 -2.04
N LEU A 137 -9.62 -22.45 -2.79
CA LEU A 137 -9.72 -21.65 -4.02
C LEU A 137 -9.55 -22.48 -5.30
N SER A 138 -9.02 -23.71 -5.20
CA SER A 138 -8.76 -24.57 -6.36
C SER A 138 -8.70 -26.04 -5.98
N ASP A 139 -9.30 -26.87 -6.83
CA ASP A 139 -9.24 -28.36 -6.73
C ASP A 139 -8.08 -28.92 -7.59
N GLU A 140 -7.33 -28.08 -8.32
CA GLU A 140 -6.22 -28.53 -9.16
C GLU A 140 -4.96 -28.79 -8.32
N PRO A 141 -4.48 -30.05 -8.21
CA PRO A 141 -3.39 -30.41 -7.30
C PRO A 141 -2.08 -29.64 -7.59
N ALA A 142 -1.79 -29.40 -8.87
CA ALA A 142 -0.57 -28.67 -9.26
C ALA A 142 -0.63 -27.20 -8.83
N ALA A 143 -1.76 -26.51 -9.03
CA ALA A 143 -1.95 -25.13 -8.59
C ALA A 143 -1.93 -25.02 -7.06
N VAL A 144 -2.55 -25.96 -6.36
CA VAL A 144 -2.51 -26.04 -4.89
C VAL A 144 -1.08 -26.21 -4.40
N GLY A 145 -0.28 -27.10 -4.98
CA GLY A 145 1.12 -27.32 -4.60
C GLY A 145 1.98 -26.08 -4.75
N TYR A 146 1.89 -25.38 -5.90
CA TYR A 146 2.63 -24.13 -6.12
C TYR A 146 2.17 -23.00 -5.18
N GLY A 147 0.85 -22.84 -5.01
CA GLY A 147 0.28 -21.82 -4.14
C GLY A 147 0.65 -22.03 -2.68
N THR A 148 0.59 -23.24 -2.18
CA THR A 148 0.98 -23.63 -0.81
C THR A 148 2.45 -23.31 -0.55
N THR A 149 3.32 -23.75 -1.45
CA THR A 149 4.77 -23.48 -1.34
C THR A 149 5.04 -21.97 -1.32
N TYR A 150 4.45 -21.23 -2.25
CA TYR A 150 4.63 -19.78 -2.33
C TYR A 150 4.09 -19.06 -1.09
N LEU A 151 2.88 -19.37 -0.66
CA LEU A 151 2.26 -18.76 0.52
C LEU A 151 3.09 -19.02 1.78
N GLY A 152 3.57 -20.25 1.98
CA GLY A 152 4.42 -20.62 3.10
C GLY A 152 5.74 -19.83 3.15
N ILE A 153 6.38 -19.64 1.99
CA ILE A 153 7.64 -18.87 1.90
C ILE A 153 7.40 -17.38 2.11
N VAL A 154 6.32 -16.85 1.57
CA VAL A 154 6.02 -15.40 1.60
C VAL A 154 5.38 -14.97 2.92
N ALA A 155 4.73 -15.88 3.66
CA ALA A 155 4.05 -15.54 4.90
C ALA A 155 4.89 -14.73 5.89
N PRO A 156 6.16 -15.06 6.20
CA PRO A 156 6.98 -14.25 7.10
C PRO A 156 7.21 -12.82 6.62
N ALA A 157 7.27 -12.60 5.30
CA ALA A 157 7.43 -11.26 4.74
C ALA A 157 6.23 -10.34 5.01
N LEU A 158 5.05 -10.92 5.26
CA LEU A 158 3.86 -10.16 5.64
C LEU A 158 4.05 -9.42 6.97
N LEU A 159 4.77 -10.01 7.93
CA LEU A 159 5.10 -9.32 9.19
C LEU A 159 5.98 -8.10 8.95
N CYS A 160 6.97 -8.23 8.06
CA CYS A 160 7.80 -7.10 7.64
C CYS A 160 6.95 -6.01 6.98
N GLU A 161 5.95 -6.39 6.17
CA GLU A 161 5.01 -5.44 5.55
C GLU A 161 4.17 -4.69 6.60
N PHE A 162 3.67 -5.37 7.65
CA PHE A 162 2.98 -4.71 8.77
C PHE A 162 3.85 -3.64 9.41
N LEU A 163 5.08 -3.99 9.75
CA LEU A 163 6.01 -3.06 10.41
C LEU A 163 6.42 -1.91 9.48
N ASN A 164 6.67 -2.20 8.20
CA ASN A 164 6.98 -1.20 7.18
C ASN A 164 5.83 -0.21 6.98
N MET A 165 4.59 -0.69 6.99
CA MET A 165 3.40 0.16 6.92
C MET A 165 3.30 1.10 8.12
N ILE A 166 3.51 0.60 9.36
CA ILE A 166 3.53 1.45 10.56
C ILE A 166 4.62 2.52 10.45
N ALA A 167 5.85 2.13 10.08
CA ALA A 167 6.97 3.06 9.95
C ALA A 167 6.69 4.13 8.90
N SER A 168 6.24 3.75 7.71
CA SER A 168 5.92 4.67 6.62
C SER A 168 4.81 5.66 6.99
N ARG A 169 3.79 5.20 7.70
CA ARG A 169 2.67 6.05 8.12
C ARG A 169 3.01 6.93 9.32
N THR A 170 3.88 6.48 10.20
CA THR A 170 4.45 7.33 11.26
C THR A 170 5.19 8.51 10.64
N TYR A 171 6.02 8.26 9.63
CA TYR A 171 6.76 9.30 8.91
C TYR A 171 5.83 10.31 8.23
N ALA A 172 4.78 9.82 7.56
CA ALA A 172 3.76 10.65 6.95
C ALA A 172 3.01 11.49 7.98
N GLY A 173 2.69 10.93 9.15
CA GLY A 173 2.00 11.63 10.23
C GLY A 173 2.80 12.78 10.83
N VAL A 174 4.13 12.68 10.84
CA VAL A 174 5.02 13.74 11.33
C VAL A 174 5.28 14.82 10.27
N SER A 175 5.42 14.44 8.99
CA SER A 175 5.69 15.38 7.89
C SER A 175 4.47 16.25 7.54
N ASP A 176 3.26 15.70 7.58
CA ASP A 176 2.04 16.43 7.25
C ASP A 176 1.69 17.52 8.28
N THR A 177 2.21 17.44 9.50
CA THR A 177 1.95 18.46 10.53
C THR A 177 2.90 19.66 10.45
N PHE A 178 3.99 19.55 9.71
CA PHE A 178 4.95 20.67 9.55
C PHE A 178 4.46 21.70 8.53
N THR A 179 3.80 21.25 7.46
CA THR A 179 3.31 22.09 6.36
C THR A 179 2.26 23.12 6.81
N PRO A 180 1.24 22.81 7.63
CA PRO A 180 0.26 23.79 8.08
C PRO A 180 0.83 24.86 9.03
N ARG A 181 1.88 24.55 9.80
CA ARG A 181 2.51 25.53 10.71
C ARG A 181 3.29 26.59 9.95
N VAL A 182 4.03 26.20 8.93
CA VAL A 182 4.79 27.13 8.08
C VAL A 182 3.86 28.08 7.33
N ILE A 183 2.73 27.57 6.82
CA ILE A 183 1.73 28.38 6.10
C ILE A 183 1.02 29.34 7.06
N ARG A 184 0.73 28.95 8.32
CA ARG A 184 0.12 29.84 9.31
C ARG A 184 1.09 30.89 9.86
N ALA A 185 2.38 30.57 9.96
CA ALA A 185 3.40 31.50 10.43
C ALA A 185 3.81 32.54 9.36
N GLY A 186 3.61 32.24 8.07
CA GLY A 186 3.91 33.13 6.95
C GLY A 186 2.75 34.04 6.48
N GLY A 187 1.56 33.88 7.06
CA GLY A 187 0.33 34.62 6.67
C GLY A 187 -0.19 35.60 7.73
N GLY A 188 0.65 36.04 8.67
CA GLY A 188 0.34 37.05 9.70
C GLY A 188 1.08 38.37 9.44
#